data_58dc11bfa5cac427c473bc7e4a06ccd7
#
_entry.id   58dc11bfa5cac427c473bc7e4a06ccd7
#
_cell.length_a   1.000
_cell.length_b   1.000
_cell.length_c   1.000
_cell.angle_alpha   90.00
_cell.angle_beta   90.00
_cell.angle_gamma   90.00
#
_symmetry.space_group_name_H-M   'P 1'
#
loop_
_entity.id
_entity.type
_entity.pdbx_description
1 polymer ?
#
loop_
_entity_poly.entity_id
_entity_poly.type
_entity_poly.pdbx_seq_one_letter_code
_entity_poly.pdbx_strand_id
1 'polypeptide(L)'
;MEDNFKFEIISPEGIIFSNETTMVTFPSYEGDMSILKDHISIITFLRPGLVKVEKINNDFEEFFVQDGTIEFFNFSCSCHC
;
A
#
# COMPACT_ATOMS: atom_id res chain seq x y z
N MET A 1 9.39 10.41 16.94
CA MET A 1 9.96 9.49 15.94
C MET A 1 8.87 9.12 14.96
N GLU A 2 9.19 9.13 13.68
CA GLU A 2 8.19 8.92 12.67
C GLU A 2 8.21 7.48 12.18
N ASP A 3 7.07 6.84 12.25
CA ASP A 3 6.91 5.47 11.82
C ASP A 3 6.08 5.42 10.56
N ASN A 4 6.41 6.29 9.60
CA ASN A 4 5.63 6.35 8.38
C ASN A 4 6.51 6.11 7.17
N PHE A 5 5.85 5.84 6.06
CA PHE A 5 6.50 5.66 4.77
C PHE A 5 5.56 6.20 3.70
N LYS A 6 6.13 6.48 2.55
CA LYS A 6 5.34 7.00 1.44
C LYS A 6 4.60 5.86 0.75
N PHE A 7 3.31 6.06 0.51
CA PHE A 7 2.51 5.08 -0.20
C PHE A 7 1.82 5.74 -1.37
N GLU A 8 1.88 5.10 -2.53
CA GLU A 8 1.27 5.60 -3.76
C GLU A 8 0.47 4.49 -4.41
N ILE A 9 -0.68 4.86 -4.95
CA ILE A 9 -1.47 3.97 -5.81
C ILE A 9 -1.41 4.56 -7.20
N ILE A 10 -0.86 3.80 -8.13
CA ILE A 10 -0.60 4.26 -9.48
C ILE A 10 -1.44 3.42 -10.44
N SER A 11 -2.21 4.09 -11.28
CA SER A 11 -3.00 3.44 -12.32
C SER A 11 -2.48 3.88 -13.69
N PRO A 12 -2.94 3.24 -14.78
CA PRO A 12 -2.52 3.69 -16.10
C PRO A 12 -2.88 5.13 -16.40
N GLU A 13 -3.85 5.69 -15.68
CA GLU A 13 -4.29 7.07 -15.90
C GLU A 13 -3.58 8.06 -14.99
N GLY A 14 -2.74 7.60 -14.07
CA GLY A 14 -2.02 8.49 -13.20
C GLY A 14 -2.03 8.02 -11.77
N ILE A 15 -1.63 8.92 -10.89
CA ILE A 15 -1.55 8.62 -9.47
C ILE A 15 -2.91 8.86 -8.84
N ILE A 16 -3.47 7.82 -8.22
CA ILE A 16 -4.76 7.91 -7.55
C ILE A 16 -4.60 8.41 -6.12
N PHE A 17 -3.53 7.99 -5.45
CA PHE A 17 -3.30 8.33 -4.06
C PHE A 17 -1.80 8.43 -3.83
N SER A 18 -1.39 9.44 -3.07
CA SER A 18 0.02 9.60 -2.71
C SER A 18 0.08 10.35 -1.40
N ASN A 19 0.60 9.72 -0.35
CA ASN A 19 0.67 10.34 0.96
C ASN A 19 1.56 9.52 1.88
N GLU A 20 1.90 10.10 3.03
CA GLU A 20 2.61 9.40 4.08
C GLU A 20 1.62 8.56 4.87
N THR A 21 1.99 7.32 5.16
CA THR A 21 1.11 6.39 5.84
C THR A 21 1.89 5.65 6.92
N THR A 22 1.16 5.09 7.87
CA THR A 22 1.79 4.28 8.92
C THR A 22 1.64 2.80 8.66
N MET A 23 0.59 2.38 7.96
CA MET A 23 0.38 0.98 7.67
C MET A 23 -0.51 0.85 6.45
N VAL A 24 -0.22 -0.14 5.61
CA VAL A 24 -1.04 -0.48 4.45
C VAL A 24 -1.36 -1.96 4.54
N THR A 25 -2.65 -2.29 4.47
CA THR A 25 -3.11 -3.67 4.45
C THR A 25 -3.73 -3.93 3.09
N PHE A 26 -3.35 -5.03 2.47
CA PHE A 26 -3.80 -5.32 1.11
C PHE A 26 -4.03 -6.81 0.93
N PRO A 27 -4.92 -7.19 -0.02
CA PRO A 27 -5.18 -8.59 -0.30
C PRO A 27 -4.13 -9.13 -1.26
N SER A 28 -3.46 -10.20 -0.87
CA SER A 28 -2.53 -10.88 -1.77
C SER A 28 -3.01 -12.31 -1.96
N TYR A 29 -2.37 -13.03 -2.90
CA TYR A 29 -2.76 -14.41 -3.14
C TYR A 29 -2.35 -15.33 -2.01
N GLU A 30 -1.52 -14.85 -1.10
CA GLU A 30 -1.13 -15.61 0.08
C GLU A 30 -1.93 -15.22 1.31
N GLY A 31 -2.96 -14.36 1.14
CA GLY A 31 -3.75 -13.86 2.24
C GLY A 31 -3.57 -12.37 2.39
N ASP A 32 -4.24 -11.79 3.36
CA ASP A 32 -4.09 -10.36 3.62
C ASP A 32 -2.73 -10.10 4.24
N MET A 33 -2.07 -9.04 3.76
CA MET A 33 -0.75 -8.66 4.25
C MET A 33 -0.76 -7.22 4.68
N SER A 34 0.08 -6.90 5.66
CA SER A 34 0.23 -5.53 6.14
C SER A 34 1.70 -5.13 6.05
N ILE A 35 1.91 -3.89 5.62
CA ILE A 35 3.26 -3.33 5.51
C ILE A 35 3.36 -2.16 6.46
N LEU A 36 4.39 -2.18 7.30
CA LEU A 36 4.77 -1.08 8.16
C LEU A 36 6.15 -0.60 7.74
N LYS A 37 6.60 0.49 8.34
CA LYS A 37 7.83 1.15 7.94
C LYS A 37 9.04 0.23 7.92
N ASP A 38 9.12 -0.68 8.87
CA ASP A 38 10.30 -1.52 9.02
C ASP A 38 10.22 -2.82 8.24
N HIS A 39 9.26 -2.93 7.35
CA HIS A 39 9.10 -4.14 6.57
C HIS A 39 10.28 -4.32 5.62
N ILE A 40 10.69 -5.57 5.40
CA ILE A 40 11.73 -5.85 4.41
C ILE A 40 11.15 -5.61 3.03
N SER A 41 12.03 -5.42 2.08
CA SER A 41 11.61 -5.19 0.70
C SER A 41 10.78 -6.36 0.19
N ILE A 42 9.71 -6.05 -0.51
CA ILE A 42 8.78 -7.07 -0.98
C ILE A 42 8.14 -6.61 -2.28
N ILE A 43 7.85 -7.58 -3.13
CA ILE A 43 7.00 -7.36 -4.28
C ILE A 43 6.05 -8.55 -4.36
N THR A 44 4.76 -8.28 -4.53
CA THR A 44 3.78 -9.35 -4.56
C THR A 44 2.61 -8.94 -5.42
N PHE A 45 1.81 -9.94 -5.82
CA PHE A 45 0.63 -9.71 -6.63
C PHE A 45 -0.58 -9.53 -5.75
N LEU A 46 -1.49 -8.64 -6.18
CA LEU A 46 -2.73 -8.35 -5.47
C LEU A 46 -3.86 -9.20 -6.01
N ARG A 47 -4.75 -9.65 -5.11
CA ARG A 47 -6.05 -10.16 -5.48
C ARG A 47 -7.05 -9.02 -5.51
N PRO A 48 -8.20 -9.20 -6.20
CA PRO A 48 -9.25 -8.20 -6.08
C PRO A 48 -9.71 -8.05 -4.64
N GLY A 49 -9.84 -6.79 -4.20
CA GLY A 49 -10.25 -6.52 -2.84
C GLY A 49 -9.93 -5.09 -2.45
N LEU A 50 -9.94 -4.85 -1.15
CA LEU A 50 -9.71 -3.51 -0.61
C LEU A 50 -8.29 -3.37 -0.10
N VAL A 51 -7.67 -2.26 -0.48
CA VAL A 51 -6.42 -1.81 0.09
C VAL A 51 -6.77 -0.79 1.16
N LYS A 52 -6.38 -1.06 2.40
CA LYS A 52 -6.69 -0.19 3.51
C LYS A 52 -5.43 0.55 3.92
N VAL A 53 -5.52 1.87 3.95
CA VAL A 53 -4.38 2.74 4.25
C VAL A 53 -4.63 3.45 5.55
N GLU A 54 -3.70 3.33 6.48
CA GLU A 54 -3.77 4.08 7.73
C GLU A 54 -2.81 5.26 7.64
N LYS A 55 -3.34 6.48 7.74
CA LYS A 55 -2.55 7.68 7.60
C LYS A 55 -1.97 8.10 8.94
N ILE A 56 -1.05 9.07 8.89
CA ILE A 56 -0.30 9.46 10.07
C ILE A 56 -1.16 10.14 11.13
N ASN A 57 -2.33 10.65 10.75
CA ASN A 57 -3.24 11.30 11.71
C ASN A 57 -4.32 10.36 12.19
N ASN A 58 -4.11 9.05 12.08
CA ASN A 58 -5.03 8.01 12.52
C ASN A 58 -6.30 7.93 11.69
N ASP A 59 -6.31 8.53 10.51
CA ASP A 59 -7.40 8.37 9.57
C ASP A 59 -7.15 7.14 8.72
N PHE A 60 -8.24 6.56 8.22
CA PHE A 60 -8.18 5.42 7.32
C PHE A 60 -8.78 5.78 5.99
N GLU A 61 -8.23 5.20 4.93
CA GLU A 61 -8.84 5.25 3.61
C GLU A 61 -8.80 3.87 3.01
N GLU A 62 -9.81 3.55 2.20
CA GLU A 62 -9.88 2.25 1.56
C GLU A 62 -10.06 2.46 0.07
N PHE A 63 -9.35 1.64 -0.71
CA PHE A 63 -9.42 1.69 -2.16
C PHE A 63 -9.67 0.29 -2.68
N PHE A 64 -10.63 0.15 -3.59
CA PHE A 64 -10.88 -1.13 -4.21
C PHE A 64 -9.93 -1.31 -5.38
N VAL A 65 -9.24 -2.44 -5.42
CA VAL A 65 -8.35 -2.79 -6.53
C VAL A 65 -8.80 -4.12 -7.10
N GLN A 66 -8.65 -4.28 -8.41
CA GLN A 66 -9.03 -5.53 -9.05
C GLN A 66 -7.87 -6.49 -9.13
N ASP A 67 -6.71 -6.00 -9.56
CA ASP A 67 -5.49 -6.78 -9.54
C ASP A 67 -4.34 -5.82 -9.70
N GLY A 68 -3.12 -6.33 -9.64
CA GLY A 68 -1.95 -5.50 -9.79
C GLY A 68 -0.82 -6.03 -8.97
N THR A 69 0.17 -5.18 -8.72
CA THR A 69 1.32 -5.52 -7.90
C THR A 69 1.54 -4.46 -6.86
N ILE A 70 2.16 -4.85 -5.76
CA ILE A 70 2.56 -3.91 -4.73
C ILE A 70 4.02 -4.16 -4.41
N GLU A 71 4.78 -3.08 -4.28
CA GLU A 71 6.21 -3.13 -3.98
C GLU A 71 6.51 -2.26 -2.79
N PHE A 72 7.39 -2.72 -1.94
CA PHE A 72 7.91 -1.92 -0.85
C PHE A 72 9.44 -1.96 -0.91
N PHE A 73 10.04 -0.78 -1.01
CA PHE A 73 11.49 -0.68 -1.16
C PHE A 73 11.92 0.72 -0.72
N ASN A 74 12.97 0.80 0.11
CA ASN A 74 13.54 2.07 0.56
C ASN A 74 12.51 2.97 1.23
N PHE A 75 11.70 2.41 2.14
CA PHE A 75 10.69 3.16 2.87
C PHE A 75 9.65 3.80 1.96
N SER A 76 9.43 3.19 0.81
CA SER A 76 8.43 3.66 -0.14
C SER A 76 7.65 2.46 -0.65
N CYS A 77 6.34 2.59 -0.67
CA CYS A 77 5.45 1.53 -1.11
C CYS A 77 4.67 2.02 -2.31
N SER A 78 4.65 1.22 -3.36
CA SER A 78 3.93 1.58 -4.58
C SER A 78 2.98 0.45 -4.94
N CYS A 79 1.73 0.81 -5.25
CA CYS A 79 0.71 -0.13 -5.68
C CYS A 79 0.41 0.18 -7.15
N HIS A 80 0.64 -0.78 -8.01
CA HIS A 80 0.41 -0.62 -9.45
C HIS A 80 -0.83 -1.41 -9.83
N CYS A 81 -1.87 -0.71 -10.21
CA CYS A 81 -3.13 -1.35 -10.57
C CYS A 81 -3.38 -1.31 -12.06
#